data_b7a5df8cc62d05da2b77be7e41e2f982
#
_entry.id   b7a5df8cc62d05da2b77be7e41e2f982
#
_cell.length_a   1.000
_cell.length_b   1.000
_cell.length_c   1.000
_cell.angle_alpha   90.00
_cell.angle_beta   90.00
_cell.angle_gamma   90.00
#
_symmetry.space_group_name_H-M   'P 1'
#
loop_
_entity.id
_entity.type
_entity.pdbx_description
1 polymer ?
#
loop_
_entity_poly.entity_id
_entity_poly.type
_entity_poly.pdbx_seq_one_letter_code
_entity_poly.pdbx_strand_id
1 'polypeptide(L)'
;MPPDSKPQVFTDVSADPFVRGLLHHPIHPNGKGLVLTHGAGSNCQAPLLVALAETFADAGFIVLRCDLPYRQDRPYGPPGPRDAKRDRAGLRNALAAVKSMATGRVFLGGHSYGGRQASMLCAELPETASELAAGLLLLSYPLHPPRKPDQLRTQHFFTLRTPALFVEGTRDPFGTIAEIEQALKLIPARTKLLSVEGAGHDLGFKGKAKRQELPEAVFLEFKTFFD
;
A
#
# COMPACT_ATOMS: atom_id res chain seq x y z
N MET A 1 -6.95 26.60 -13.42
CA MET A 1 -6.15 25.61 -12.63
C MET A 1 -6.57 25.78 -11.18
N PRO A 2 -7.01 24.72 -10.47
CA PRO A 2 -7.21 24.83 -9.03
C PRO A 2 -5.86 25.10 -8.34
N PRO A 3 -5.85 25.76 -7.17
CA PRO A 3 -4.62 26.09 -6.48
C PRO A 3 -3.86 24.82 -6.12
N ASP A 4 -2.56 24.87 -6.38
CA ASP A 4 -1.55 23.83 -6.17
C ASP A 4 -1.77 22.98 -4.89
N SER A 5 -2.32 21.80 -5.04
CA SER A 5 -2.31 20.78 -3.99
C SER A 5 -0.96 20.05 -3.99
N LYS A 6 0.15 20.80 -3.95
CA LYS A 6 1.48 20.20 -3.83
C LYS A 6 1.55 19.42 -2.52
N PRO A 7 2.05 18.18 -2.56
CA PRO A 7 2.21 17.40 -1.33
C PRO A 7 3.17 18.13 -0.39
N GLN A 8 2.81 18.18 0.90
CA GLN A 8 3.61 18.80 1.94
C GLN A 8 4.56 17.76 2.54
N VAL A 9 5.78 18.18 2.89
CA VAL A 9 6.68 17.32 3.66
C VAL A 9 6.06 17.06 5.03
N PHE A 10 5.91 15.79 5.39
CA PHE A 10 5.37 15.34 6.66
C PHE A 10 6.46 14.66 7.48
N THR A 11 6.61 15.05 8.73
CA THR A 11 7.49 14.39 9.70
C THR A 11 6.82 14.40 11.07
N ASP A 12 6.69 13.22 11.68
CA ASP A 12 6.29 13.05 13.07
C ASP A 12 7.47 12.43 13.83
N VAL A 13 8.19 13.26 14.59
CA VAL A 13 9.35 12.86 15.40
C VAL A 13 8.96 12.37 16.79
N SER A 14 7.70 12.51 17.19
CA SER A 14 7.20 12.03 18.49
C SER A 14 6.97 10.49 18.47
N ALA A 15 6.83 9.90 17.30
CA ALA A 15 6.67 8.48 17.12
C ALA A 15 8.02 7.74 17.04
N ASP A 16 8.08 6.50 17.54
CA ASP A 16 9.22 5.60 17.39
C ASP A 16 8.77 4.26 16.74
N PRO A 17 9.23 3.93 15.52
CA PRO A 17 10.03 4.78 14.61
C PRO A 17 9.27 6.03 14.18
N PHE A 18 9.99 7.15 13.95
CA PHE A 18 9.39 8.37 13.44
C PHE A 18 8.78 8.17 12.04
N VAL A 19 7.81 9.00 11.69
CA VAL A 19 7.15 8.94 10.38
C VAL A 19 7.68 10.06 9.50
N ARG A 20 8.11 9.72 8.28
CA ARG A 20 8.54 10.69 7.27
C ARG A 20 7.91 10.37 5.93
N GLY A 21 7.41 11.39 5.25
CA GLY A 21 6.80 11.22 3.95
C GLY A 21 6.32 12.51 3.31
N LEU A 22 5.35 12.36 2.43
CA LEU A 22 4.68 13.44 1.72
C LEU A 22 3.17 13.31 1.91
N LEU A 23 2.56 14.34 2.47
CA LEU A 23 1.15 14.41 2.80
C LEU A 23 0.40 15.21 1.73
N HIS A 24 -0.65 14.61 1.17
CA HIS A 24 -1.58 15.24 0.28
C HIS A 24 -2.83 15.63 1.05
N HIS A 25 -3.16 16.92 1.03
CA HIS A 25 -4.42 17.41 1.54
C HIS A 25 -5.42 17.58 0.40
N PRO A 26 -6.60 16.96 0.47
CA PRO A 26 -7.65 17.17 -0.53
C PRO A 26 -8.24 18.57 -0.42
N ILE A 27 -8.65 19.14 -1.56
CA ILE A 27 -9.37 20.43 -1.58
C ILE A 27 -10.76 20.28 -0.94
N HIS A 28 -11.41 19.14 -1.19
CA HIS A 28 -12.73 18.79 -0.64
C HIS A 28 -12.64 17.49 0.15
N PRO A 29 -12.33 17.54 1.45
CA PRO A 29 -12.16 16.33 2.28
C PRO A 29 -13.45 15.51 2.35
N ASN A 30 -13.34 14.19 2.16
CA ASN A 30 -14.44 13.25 2.34
C ASN A 30 -14.37 12.49 3.70
N GLY A 31 -13.45 12.90 4.57
CA GLY A 31 -13.20 12.30 5.88
C GLY A 31 -12.34 11.05 5.86
N LYS A 32 -12.08 10.45 4.69
CA LYS A 32 -11.28 9.21 4.57
C LYS A 32 -9.78 9.51 4.50
N GLY A 33 -8.96 8.55 4.96
CA GLY A 33 -7.50 8.62 4.88
C GLY A 33 -6.90 7.39 4.20
N LEU A 34 -5.71 7.55 3.60
CA LEU A 34 -4.94 6.47 3.00
C LEU A 34 -3.46 6.65 3.31
N VAL A 35 -2.84 5.62 3.86
CA VAL A 35 -1.38 5.51 3.97
C VAL A 35 -0.87 4.64 2.83
N LEU A 36 0.10 5.14 2.05
CA LEU A 36 0.75 4.39 0.99
C LEU A 36 2.25 4.26 1.26
N THR A 37 2.80 3.06 1.04
CA THR A 37 4.24 2.82 1.18
C THR A 37 4.83 2.03 0.01
N HIS A 38 6.14 2.04 -0.09
CA HIS A 38 6.92 1.64 -1.26
C HIS A 38 7.46 0.20 -1.20
N GLY A 39 7.92 -0.30 -2.35
CA GLY A 39 8.63 -1.58 -2.47
C GLY A 39 10.08 -1.52 -1.99
N ALA A 40 10.73 -2.70 -1.89
CA ALA A 40 12.05 -2.89 -1.31
C ALA A 40 13.17 -2.03 -1.94
N GLY A 41 13.09 -1.75 -3.24
CA GLY A 41 14.11 -0.96 -3.96
C GLY A 41 13.75 0.51 -4.15
N SER A 42 12.69 1.01 -3.49
CA SER A 42 12.07 2.31 -3.78
C SER A 42 11.96 3.21 -2.54
N ASN A 43 11.20 4.29 -2.65
CA ASN A 43 10.86 5.23 -1.59
C ASN A 43 9.45 5.82 -1.83
N CYS A 44 8.98 6.72 -0.96
CA CYS A 44 7.66 7.35 -1.03
C CYS A 44 7.44 8.23 -2.29
N GLN A 45 8.48 8.49 -3.09
CA GLN A 45 8.40 9.25 -4.33
C GLN A 45 8.26 8.36 -5.59
N ALA A 46 8.03 7.04 -5.41
CA ALA A 46 7.79 6.12 -6.52
C ALA A 46 6.66 6.62 -7.42
N PRO A 47 6.83 6.65 -8.75
CA PRO A 47 5.83 7.23 -9.67
C PRO A 47 4.43 6.63 -9.53
N LEU A 48 4.32 5.32 -9.29
CA LEU A 48 3.04 4.65 -9.02
C LEU A 48 2.35 5.22 -7.78
N LEU A 49 3.11 5.41 -6.68
CA LEU A 49 2.55 5.94 -5.43
C LEU A 49 2.17 7.42 -5.56
N VAL A 50 2.93 8.18 -6.35
CA VAL A 50 2.61 9.59 -6.65
C VAL A 50 1.29 9.67 -7.36
N ALA A 51 1.13 8.94 -8.47
CA ALA A 51 -0.08 8.97 -9.29
C ALA A 51 -1.32 8.51 -8.50
N LEU A 52 -1.21 7.43 -7.73
CA LEU A 52 -2.30 6.98 -6.86
C LEU A 52 -2.65 8.02 -5.78
N ALA A 53 -1.65 8.61 -5.13
CA ALA A 53 -1.89 9.59 -4.08
C ALA A 53 -2.59 10.85 -4.62
N GLU A 54 -2.25 11.31 -5.81
CA GLU A 54 -2.92 12.40 -6.50
C GLU A 54 -4.39 12.04 -6.79
N THR A 55 -4.66 10.89 -7.42
CA THR A 55 -6.02 10.42 -7.72
C THR A 55 -6.88 10.31 -6.45
N PHE A 56 -6.36 9.71 -5.37
CA PHE A 56 -7.10 9.58 -4.12
C PHE A 56 -7.31 10.93 -3.42
N ALA A 57 -6.33 11.83 -3.47
CA ALA A 57 -6.47 13.18 -2.91
C ALA A 57 -7.50 14.02 -3.68
N ASP A 58 -7.52 13.94 -5.00
CA ASP A 58 -8.52 14.58 -5.84
C ASP A 58 -9.95 14.06 -5.53
N ALA A 59 -10.05 12.79 -5.13
CA ALA A 59 -11.29 12.18 -4.67
C ALA A 59 -11.64 12.46 -3.18
N GLY A 60 -10.88 13.33 -2.51
CA GLY A 60 -11.18 13.80 -1.16
C GLY A 60 -10.50 13.05 -0.01
N PHE A 61 -9.57 12.14 -0.27
CA PHE A 61 -8.81 11.45 0.76
C PHE A 61 -7.63 12.30 1.27
N ILE A 62 -7.36 12.26 2.57
CA ILE A 62 -6.04 12.61 3.11
C ILE A 62 -5.09 11.46 2.78
N VAL A 63 -4.01 11.72 2.02
CA VAL A 63 -3.08 10.65 1.62
C VAL A 63 -1.68 10.93 2.11
N LEU A 64 -1.12 10.01 2.89
CA LEU A 64 0.28 10.02 3.32
C LEU A 64 1.07 8.96 2.55
N ARG A 65 2.00 9.39 1.70
CA ARG A 65 3.04 8.51 1.16
C ARG A 65 4.23 8.53 2.09
N CYS A 66 4.53 7.41 2.75
CA CYS A 66 5.60 7.35 3.76
C CYS A 66 6.77 6.45 3.34
N ASP A 67 7.96 6.85 3.77
CA ASP A 67 9.13 5.98 3.74
C ASP A 67 9.09 4.99 4.89
N LEU A 68 9.33 3.72 4.60
CA LEU A 68 9.54 2.71 5.63
C LEU A 68 10.80 3.03 6.46
N PRO A 69 10.85 2.71 7.76
CA PRO A 69 11.99 2.99 8.62
C PRO A 69 13.34 2.60 8.04
N TYR A 70 13.46 1.40 7.41
CA TYR A 70 14.73 1.02 6.78
C TYR A 70 15.18 1.99 5.69
N ARG A 71 14.23 2.62 4.96
CA ARG A 71 14.51 3.58 3.89
C ARG A 71 14.86 4.96 4.45
N GLN A 72 14.36 5.31 5.62
CA GLN A 72 14.74 6.51 6.33
C GLN A 72 16.19 6.43 6.82
N ASP A 73 16.62 5.25 7.26
CA ASP A 73 17.99 5.01 7.73
C ASP A 73 19.00 4.89 6.57
N ARG A 74 18.54 4.37 5.42
CA ARG A 74 19.41 4.05 4.27
C ARG A 74 18.77 4.51 2.97
N PRO A 75 19.41 5.40 2.19
CA PRO A 75 18.84 5.89 0.92
C PRO A 75 18.81 4.79 -0.16
N TYR A 76 19.63 3.76 -0.05
CA TYR A 76 19.76 2.70 -1.05
C TYR A 76 19.73 1.30 -0.43
N GLY A 77 19.56 0.28 -1.30
CA GLY A 77 19.57 -1.13 -0.94
C GLY A 77 18.19 -1.66 -0.47
N PRO A 78 18.02 -2.99 -0.44
CA PRO A 78 16.80 -3.61 0.04
C PRO A 78 16.76 -3.64 1.58
N PRO A 79 15.57 -3.89 2.18
CA PRO A 79 15.47 -4.14 3.61
C PRO A 79 16.19 -5.44 3.98
N GLY A 80 16.78 -5.46 5.16
CA GLY A 80 17.35 -6.68 5.77
C GLY A 80 16.31 -7.47 6.57
N PRO A 81 16.65 -8.69 6.99
CA PRO A 81 15.71 -9.54 7.76
C PRO A 81 15.22 -8.89 9.08
N ARG A 82 16.03 -8.03 9.68
CA ARG A 82 15.70 -7.35 10.95
C ARG A 82 14.80 -6.13 10.80
N ASP A 83 14.69 -5.59 9.59
CA ASP A 83 13.95 -4.35 9.34
C ASP A 83 12.43 -4.57 9.40
N ALA A 84 11.95 -5.75 9.04
CA ALA A 84 10.52 -6.03 8.86
C ALA A 84 9.65 -5.68 10.08
N LYS A 85 10.11 -5.96 11.31
CA LYS A 85 9.36 -5.64 12.53
C LYS A 85 9.27 -4.11 12.75
N ARG A 86 10.39 -3.42 12.53
CA ARG A 86 10.48 -1.96 12.68
C ARG A 86 9.68 -1.25 11.58
N ASP A 87 9.67 -1.80 10.35
CA ASP A 87 8.89 -1.27 9.24
C ASP A 87 7.38 -1.37 9.53
N ARG A 88 6.89 -2.47 10.11
CA ARG A 88 5.49 -2.58 10.56
C ARG A 88 5.15 -1.61 11.68
N ALA A 89 6.06 -1.38 12.62
CA ALA A 89 5.88 -0.36 13.65
C ALA A 89 5.76 1.04 13.02
N GLY A 90 6.59 1.37 12.05
CA GLY A 90 6.50 2.62 11.29
C GLY A 90 5.18 2.78 10.54
N LEU A 91 4.66 1.70 9.93
CA LEU A 91 3.34 1.72 9.29
C LEU A 91 2.21 1.95 10.30
N ARG A 92 2.29 1.37 11.50
CA ARG A 92 1.33 1.61 12.57
C ARG A 92 1.33 3.08 12.98
N ASN A 93 2.51 3.68 13.12
CA ASN A 93 2.66 5.09 13.46
C ASN A 93 2.13 6.00 12.34
N ALA A 94 2.40 5.67 11.07
CA ALA A 94 1.85 6.39 9.92
C ALA A 94 0.31 6.33 9.88
N LEU A 95 -0.28 5.18 10.19
CA LEU A 95 -1.74 5.04 10.33
C LEU A 95 -2.28 5.92 11.46
N ALA A 96 -1.63 5.93 12.63
CA ALA A 96 -2.03 6.77 13.75
C ALA A 96 -2.00 8.26 13.37
N ALA A 97 -0.95 8.70 12.68
CA ALA A 97 -0.82 10.07 12.19
C ALA A 97 -1.96 10.45 11.21
N VAL A 98 -2.30 9.59 10.25
CA VAL A 98 -3.42 9.88 9.32
C VAL A 98 -4.77 9.82 10.05
N LYS A 99 -4.95 8.91 11.00
CA LYS A 99 -6.17 8.83 11.82
C LYS A 99 -6.42 10.08 12.65
N SER A 100 -5.39 10.75 13.13
CA SER A 100 -5.55 12.00 13.87
C SER A 100 -6.05 13.17 12.99
N MET A 101 -5.93 13.04 11.67
CA MET A 101 -6.34 14.05 10.69
C MET A 101 -7.67 13.69 9.98
N ALA A 102 -7.94 12.39 9.82
CA ALA A 102 -9.15 11.90 9.16
C ALA A 102 -10.30 11.77 10.16
N THR A 103 -11.53 12.09 9.74
CA THR A 103 -12.74 11.95 10.57
C THR A 103 -13.49 10.63 10.35
N GLY A 104 -13.08 9.85 9.36
CA GLY A 104 -13.71 8.59 8.95
C GLY A 104 -12.71 7.47 8.78
N ARG A 105 -13.01 6.57 7.85
CA ARG A 105 -12.22 5.36 7.61
C ARG A 105 -10.81 5.66 7.10
N VAL A 106 -9.80 5.00 7.67
CA VAL A 106 -8.40 5.07 7.20
C VAL A 106 -7.99 3.72 6.65
N PHE A 107 -7.35 3.74 5.48
CA PHE A 107 -6.88 2.59 4.74
C PHE A 107 -5.34 2.54 4.73
N LEU A 108 -4.80 1.34 4.54
CA LEU A 108 -3.37 1.13 4.41
C LEU A 108 -3.07 0.44 3.08
N GLY A 109 -2.09 0.95 2.35
CA GLY A 109 -1.69 0.36 1.09
C GLY A 109 -0.18 0.34 0.92
N GLY A 110 0.26 -0.44 -0.07
CA GLY A 110 1.67 -0.46 -0.41
C GLY A 110 1.98 -1.31 -1.62
N HIS A 111 3.11 -0.98 -2.23
CA HIS A 111 3.66 -1.71 -3.36
C HIS A 111 4.62 -2.80 -2.88
N SER A 112 4.49 -4.00 -3.42
CA SER A 112 5.43 -5.11 -3.22
C SER A 112 5.76 -5.37 -1.74
N TYR A 113 6.99 -5.20 -1.31
CA TYR A 113 7.42 -5.35 0.08
C TYR A 113 6.57 -4.53 1.06
N GLY A 114 6.27 -3.27 0.72
CA GLY A 114 5.42 -2.41 1.55
C GLY A 114 4.00 -2.96 1.71
N GLY A 115 3.39 -3.45 0.62
CA GLY A 115 2.09 -4.13 0.67
C GLY A 115 2.12 -5.39 1.52
N ARG A 116 3.19 -6.18 1.41
CA ARG A 116 3.38 -7.35 2.27
C ARG A 116 3.53 -6.95 3.74
N GLN A 117 4.30 -5.91 4.08
CA GLN A 117 4.40 -5.44 5.48
C GLN A 117 3.05 -4.91 5.99
N ALA A 118 2.28 -4.23 5.14
CA ALA A 118 0.93 -3.76 5.48
C ALA A 118 -0.01 -4.93 5.81
N SER A 119 -0.05 -5.97 4.99
CA SER A 119 -0.88 -7.15 5.25
C SER A 119 -0.44 -7.95 6.48
N MET A 120 0.88 -8.06 6.71
CA MET A 120 1.43 -8.69 7.92
C MET A 120 1.05 -7.92 9.18
N LEU A 121 1.15 -6.58 9.16
CA LEU A 121 0.75 -5.73 10.28
C LEU A 121 -0.72 -5.95 10.66
N CYS A 122 -1.63 -5.99 9.68
CA CYS A 122 -3.05 -6.22 9.93
C CYS A 122 -3.36 -7.66 10.38
N ALA A 123 -2.52 -8.62 10.02
CA ALA A 123 -2.66 -10.01 10.43
C ALA A 123 -2.08 -10.31 11.83
N GLU A 124 -1.21 -9.45 12.37
CA GLU A 124 -0.63 -9.60 13.72
C GLU A 124 -1.65 -9.36 14.84
N LEU A 125 -2.72 -8.60 14.57
CA LEU A 125 -3.74 -8.21 15.56
C LEU A 125 -5.15 -8.47 15.01
N PRO A 126 -5.53 -9.73 14.77
CA PRO A 126 -6.78 -10.06 14.08
C PRO A 126 -8.03 -9.57 14.81
N GLU A 127 -8.02 -9.48 16.14
CA GLU A 127 -9.15 -9.04 16.96
C GLU A 127 -9.42 -7.51 16.81
N THR A 128 -8.37 -6.72 16.60
CA THR A 128 -8.44 -5.25 16.47
C THR A 128 -8.02 -4.74 15.08
N ALA A 129 -7.90 -5.64 14.10
CA ALA A 129 -7.44 -5.30 12.76
C ALA A 129 -8.32 -4.26 12.06
N SER A 130 -9.65 -4.30 12.28
CA SER A 130 -10.61 -3.31 11.77
C SER A 130 -10.43 -1.93 12.40
N GLU A 131 -9.95 -1.87 13.63
CA GLU A 131 -9.60 -0.62 14.30
C GLU A 131 -8.28 -0.06 13.77
N LEU A 132 -7.37 -0.92 13.31
CA LEU A 132 -6.08 -0.51 12.76
C LEU A 132 -6.23 0.11 11.36
N ALA A 133 -6.88 -0.59 10.45
CA ALA A 133 -7.16 -0.12 9.10
C ALA A 133 -8.50 -0.67 8.59
N ALA A 134 -9.29 0.19 7.96
CA ALA A 134 -10.60 -0.19 7.41
C ALA A 134 -10.50 -1.12 6.18
N GLY A 135 -9.33 -1.18 5.55
CA GLY A 135 -9.05 -2.04 4.41
C GLY A 135 -7.62 -1.86 3.89
N LEU A 136 -7.22 -2.78 3.03
CA LEU A 136 -5.89 -2.84 2.44
C LEU A 136 -5.95 -2.62 0.92
N LEU A 137 -5.00 -1.82 0.39
CA LEU A 137 -4.71 -1.69 -1.03
C LEU A 137 -3.32 -2.27 -1.31
N LEU A 138 -3.25 -3.47 -1.87
CA LEU A 138 -2.03 -4.24 -2.07
C LEU A 138 -1.66 -4.26 -3.56
N LEU A 139 -0.57 -3.58 -3.89
CA LEU A 139 -0.11 -3.38 -5.26
C LEU A 139 1.07 -4.32 -5.54
N SER A 140 0.96 -5.20 -6.54
CA SER A 140 1.97 -6.20 -6.89
C SER A 140 2.46 -6.98 -5.68
N TYR A 141 1.57 -7.71 -5.04
CA TYR A 141 1.91 -8.51 -3.87
C TYR A 141 2.96 -9.56 -4.23
N PRO A 142 4.15 -9.58 -3.56
CA PRO A 142 5.22 -10.51 -3.92
C PRO A 142 4.95 -11.90 -3.34
N LEU A 143 4.05 -12.67 -3.98
CA LEU A 143 3.57 -13.96 -3.47
C LEU A 143 4.70 -14.95 -3.19
N HIS A 144 5.70 -14.99 -4.06
CA HIS A 144 6.94 -15.79 -3.90
C HIS A 144 8.12 -15.07 -4.55
N PRO A 145 9.37 -15.46 -4.28
CA PRO A 145 10.51 -14.96 -5.05
C PRO A 145 10.41 -15.41 -6.51
N PRO A 146 10.90 -14.65 -7.48
CA PRO A 146 10.90 -15.06 -8.89
C PRO A 146 11.52 -16.44 -9.07
N ARG A 147 10.88 -17.29 -9.85
CA ARG A 147 11.30 -18.69 -10.14
C ARG A 147 11.37 -19.61 -8.90
N LYS A 148 10.68 -19.25 -7.80
CA LYS A 148 10.60 -20.09 -6.59
C LYS A 148 9.15 -20.18 -6.10
N PRO A 149 8.22 -20.76 -6.89
CA PRO A 149 6.77 -20.78 -6.57
C PRO A 149 6.47 -21.54 -5.26
N ASP A 150 7.34 -22.47 -4.86
CA ASP A 150 7.17 -23.21 -3.60
C ASP A 150 7.44 -22.36 -2.34
N GLN A 151 8.08 -21.18 -2.48
CA GLN A 151 8.39 -20.29 -1.36
C GLN A 151 7.31 -19.24 -1.14
N LEU A 152 6.08 -19.68 -0.90
CA LEU A 152 4.93 -18.81 -0.69
C LEU A 152 5.08 -17.94 0.54
N ARG A 153 4.68 -16.68 0.42
CA ARG A 153 4.67 -15.66 1.49
C ARG A 153 3.26 -15.42 2.01
N THR A 154 2.55 -16.51 2.32
CA THR A 154 1.13 -16.52 2.69
C THR A 154 0.87 -16.92 4.14
N GLN A 155 1.90 -17.13 4.97
CA GLN A 155 1.77 -17.66 6.33
C GLN A 155 0.81 -16.84 7.20
N HIS A 156 0.72 -15.52 6.97
CA HIS A 156 -0.17 -14.62 7.71
C HIS A 156 -1.56 -14.47 7.09
N PHE A 157 -1.83 -15.04 5.91
CA PHE A 157 -3.13 -14.92 5.22
C PHE A 157 -4.25 -15.56 6.03
N PHE A 158 -3.99 -16.67 6.72
CA PHE A 158 -4.98 -17.37 7.54
C PHE A 158 -5.53 -16.52 8.71
N THR A 159 -4.80 -15.49 9.13
CA THR A 159 -5.19 -14.59 10.22
C THR A 159 -5.57 -13.20 9.73
N LEU A 160 -5.47 -12.93 8.41
CA LEU A 160 -5.79 -11.62 7.86
C LEU A 160 -7.31 -11.40 7.78
N ARG A 161 -7.85 -10.63 8.71
CA ARG A 161 -9.29 -10.32 8.81
C ARG A 161 -9.66 -8.95 8.23
N THR A 162 -8.69 -8.17 7.79
CA THR A 162 -8.91 -6.88 7.14
C THR A 162 -9.26 -7.10 5.66
N PRO A 163 -10.37 -6.55 5.14
CA PRO A 163 -10.70 -6.63 3.72
C PRO A 163 -9.57 -6.08 2.85
N ALA A 164 -9.27 -6.73 1.71
CA ALA A 164 -8.12 -6.38 0.90
C ALA A 164 -8.42 -6.39 -0.61
N LEU A 165 -8.08 -5.28 -1.27
CA LEU A 165 -8.01 -5.17 -2.72
C LEU A 165 -6.56 -5.41 -3.16
N PHE A 166 -6.37 -6.44 -3.98
CA PHE A 166 -5.12 -6.76 -4.66
C PHE A 166 -5.14 -6.22 -6.08
N VAL A 167 -4.04 -5.59 -6.49
CA VAL A 167 -3.85 -5.10 -7.87
C VAL A 167 -2.58 -5.73 -8.42
N GLU A 168 -2.71 -6.60 -9.42
CA GLU A 168 -1.62 -7.46 -9.88
C GLU A 168 -1.43 -7.37 -11.39
N GLY A 169 -0.17 -7.30 -11.82
CA GLY A 169 0.19 -7.37 -13.23
C GLY A 169 0.13 -8.80 -13.77
N THR A 170 -0.46 -9.02 -14.96
CA THR A 170 -0.54 -10.38 -15.56
C THR A 170 0.81 -10.96 -15.97
N ARG A 171 1.88 -10.16 -15.95
CA ARG A 171 3.28 -10.57 -16.23
C ARG A 171 4.20 -10.38 -15.02
N ASP A 172 3.63 -10.35 -13.82
CA ASP A 172 4.44 -10.21 -12.59
C ASP A 172 5.20 -11.52 -12.30
N PRO A 173 6.55 -11.50 -12.20
CA PRO A 173 7.33 -12.69 -11.91
C PRO A 173 7.25 -13.15 -10.45
N PHE A 174 6.61 -12.40 -9.57
CA PHE A 174 6.46 -12.70 -8.15
C PHE A 174 5.15 -13.46 -7.84
N GLY A 175 4.34 -13.74 -8.85
CA GLY A 175 3.11 -14.52 -8.76
C GLY A 175 2.24 -14.30 -9.99
N THR A 176 1.73 -15.37 -10.57
CA THR A 176 0.73 -15.32 -11.64
C THR A 176 -0.64 -14.98 -11.06
N ILE A 177 -1.55 -14.49 -11.89
CA ILE A 177 -2.94 -14.22 -11.49
C ILE A 177 -3.59 -15.47 -10.87
N ALA A 178 -3.41 -16.65 -11.49
CA ALA A 178 -3.96 -17.91 -10.97
C ALA A 178 -3.39 -18.29 -9.58
N GLU A 179 -2.10 -18.09 -9.36
CA GLU A 179 -1.47 -18.34 -8.05
C GLU A 179 -1.99 -17.36 -7.00
N ILE A 180 -2.14 -16.08 -7.34
CA ILE A 180 -2.75 -15.07 -6.44
C ILE A 180 -4.19 -15.47 -6.11
N GLU A 181 -5.03 -15.82 -7.09
CA GLU A 181 -6.42 -16.25 -6.86
C GLU A 181 -6.51 -17.44 -5.90
N GLN A 182 -5.61 -18.43 -6.03
CA GLN A 182 -5.55 -19.55 -5.08
C GLN A 182 -5.13 -19.09 -3.68
N ALA A 183 -4.12 -18.22 -3.59
CA ALA A 183 -3.64 -17.69 -2.31
C ALA A 183 -4.71 -16.86 -1.58
N LEU A 184 -5.53 -16.09 -2.31
CA LEU A 184 -6.60 -15.28 -1.73
C LEU A 184 -7.66 -16.12 -0.99
N LYS A 185 -7.86 -17.38 -1.36
CA LYS A 185 -8.79 -18.31 -0.68
C LYS A 185 -8.35 -18.63 0.76
N LEU A 186 -7.10 -18.37 1.12
CA LEU A 186 -6.57 -18.55 2.47
C LEU A 186 -6.98 -17.40 3.40
N ILE A 187 -7.43 -16.27 2.86
CA ILE A 187 -7.77 -15.07 3.63
C ILE A 187 -9.22 -15.14 4.06
N PRO A 188 -9.51 -15.16 5.37
CA PRO A 188 -10.89 -15.22 5.87
C PRO A 188 -11.70 -13.94 5.62
N ALA A 189 -11.01 -12.80 5.43
CA ALA A 189 -11.67 -11.55 5.09
C ALA A 189 -12.09 -11.50 3.61
N ARG A 190 -12.99 -10.58 3.28
CA ARG A 190 -13.37 -10.29 1.90
C ARG A 190 -12.16 -9.79 1.11
N THR A 191 -11.92 -10.39 -0.06
CA THR A 191 -10.84 -10.01 -0.97
C THR A 191 -11.38 -9.73 -2.37
N LYS A 192 -10.66 -8.90 -3.12
CA LYS A 192 -10.89 -8.63 -4.54
C LYS A 192 -9.55 -8.57 -5.27
N LEU A 193 -9.51 -9.08 -6.48
CA LEU A 193 -8.35 -8.99 -7.36
C LEU A 193 -8.70 -8.14 -8.58
N LEU A 194 -7.87 -7.12 -8.83
CA LEU A 194 -7.83 -6.35 -10.07
C LEU A 194 -6.58 -6.76 -10.85
N SER A 195 -6.76 -7.46 -11.96
CA SER A 195 -5.68 -7.82 -12.87
C SER A 195 -5.39 -6.70 -13.86
N VAL A 196 -4.10 -6.36 -14.04
CA VAL A 196 -3.64 -5.32 -14.96
C VAL A 196 -2.95 -5.99 -16.14
N GLU A 197 -3.65 -6.06 -17.29
CA GLU A 197 -3.21 -6.80 -18.46
C GLU A 197 -1.88 -6.28 -19.01
N GLY A 198 -0.94 -7.21 -19.25
CA GLY A 198 0.40 -6.95 -19.80
C GLY A 198 1.34 -6.21 -18.87
N ALA A 199 0.93 -5.86 -17.64
CA ALA A 199 1.79 -5.21 -16.66
C ALA A 199 2.69 -6.22 -15.93
N GLY A 200 3.91 -5.78 -15.62
CA GLY A 200 4.84 -6.48 -14.72
C GLY A 200 4.70 -6.00 -13.27
N HIS A 201 5.73 -6.28 -12.47
CA HIS A 201 5.78 -5.97 -11.03
C HIS A 201 5.67 -4.47 -10.68
N ASP A 202 5.93 -3.60 -11.64
CA ASP A 202 5.82 -2.14 -11.49
C ASP A 202 4.47 -1.59 -11.97
N LEU A 203 3.54 -2.44 -12.32
CA LEU A 203 2.22 -2.10 -12.88
C LEU A 203 2.29 -1.16 -14.08
N GLY A 204 3.41 -1.20 -14.84
CA GLY A 204 3.62 -0.36 -16.01
C GLY A 204 4.13 1.06 -15.69
N PHE A 205 4.64 1.31 -14.49
CA PHE A 205 5.20 2.61 -14.08
C PHE A 205 6.73 2.74 -14.21
N LYS A 206 7.41 1.70 -14.70
CA LYS A 206 8.81 1.79 -15.15
C LYS A 206 8.88 2.08 -16.65
N GLY A 207 9.69 3.05 -17.03
CA GLY A 207 9.88 3.39 -18.42
C GLY A 207 9.19 4.69 -18.87
N LYS A 208 9.19 4.93 -20.20
CA LYS A 208 8.73 6.19 -20.79
C LYS A 208 7.20 6.29 -20.93
N ALA A 209 6.53 5.16 -21.15
CA ALA A 209 5.07 5.10 -21.27
C ALA A 209 4.47 4.60 -19.94
N LYS A 210 4.03 5.53 -19.12
CA LYS A 210 3.28 5.22 -17.88
C LYS A 210 1.84 4.90 -18.24
N ARG A 211 1.23 3.95 -17.51
CA ARG A 211 -0.20 3.67 -17.62
C ARG A 211 -0.99 4.74 -16.87
N GLN A 212 -1.26 5.85 -17.54
CA GLN A 212 -1.95 7.01 -16.94
C GLN A 212 -3.38 6.68 -16.49
N GLU A 213 -4.01 5.71 -17.11
CA GLU A 213 -5.37 5.23 -16.79
C GLU A 213 -5.45 4.36 -15.53
N LEU A 214 -4.33 3.79 -15.07
CA LEU A 214 -4.33 2.82 -13.97
C LEU A 214 -4.76 3.42 -12.62
N PRO A 215 -4.31 4.62 -12.20
CA PRO A 215 -4.72 5.18 -10.91
C PRO A 215 -6.23 5.35 -10.80
N GLU A 216 -6.90 5.81 -11.86
CA GLU A 216 -8.35 5.93 -11.93
C GLU A 216 -9.05 4.57 -11.86
N ALA A 217 -8.55 3.56 -12.60
CA ALA A 217 -9.09 2.20 -12.56
C ALA A 217 -8.96 1.59 -11.16
N VAL A 218 -7.82 1.78 -10.51
CA VAL A 218 -7.59 1.32 -9.12
C VAL A 218 -8.53 2.04 -8.15
N PHE A 219 -8.70 3.36 -8.29
CA PHE A 219 -9.61 4.12 -7.44
C PHE A 219 -11.07 3.68 -7.61
N LEU A 220 -11.51 3.48 -8.84
CA LEU A 220 -12.88 3.02 -9.12
C LEU A 220 -13.15 1.64 -8.50
N GLU A 221 -12.24 0.69 -8.68
CA GLU A 221 -12.34 -0.64 -8.06
C GLU A 221 -12.28 -0.57 -6.53
N PHE A 222 -11.39 0.27 -5.99
CA PHE A 222 -11.30 0.52 -4.55
C PHE A 222 -12.63 1.05 -4.00
N LYS A 223 -13.22 2.04 -4.64
CA LYS A 223 -14.51 2.61 -4.25
C LYS A 223 -15.60 1.54 -4.27
N THR A 224 -15.72 0.80 -5.39
CA THR A 224 -16.72 -0.26 -5.54
C THR A 224 -16.58 -1.34 -4.47
N PHE A 225 -15.34 -1.68 -4.09
CA PHE A 225 -15.07 -2.74 -3.13
C PHE A 225 -15.29 -2.32 -1.68
N PHE A 226 -14.98 -1.07 -1.32
CA PHE A 226 -15.01 -0.63 0.08
C PHE A 226 -16.23 0.22 0.46
N ASP A 227 -16.95 0.82 -0.48
CA ASP A 227 -18.20 1.56 -0.22
C ASP A 227 -19.40 0.63 -0.21
#